data_fad517d62b91f75d056eae5c86e654de
#
_entry.id   fad517d62b91f75d056eae5c86e654de
#
_cell.length_a   1.000
_cell.length_b   1.000
_cell.length_c   1.000
_cell.angle_alpha   90.00
_cell.angle_beta   90.00
_cell.angle_gamma   90.00
#
_symmetry.space_group_name_H-M   'P 1'
#
loop_
_entity.id
_entity.type
_entity.pdbx_description
1 polymer ?
#
loop_
_entity_poly.entity_id
_entity_poly.type
_entity_poly.pdbx_seq_one_letter_code
_entity_poly.pdbx_strand_id
1 'polypeptide(L)'
;MSADPSFSPSSDPERSGFAGPDPILCLSLRAAPEIGVVARIVQHLARLQLMPVSWHGTDAGAHLLFDLQVAGLAEREAELLGEALRRIVGVEEVLMARVLRRTAA
;
A
#
# COMPACT_ATOMS: atom_id res chain seq x y z
N MET A 1 -30.33 -3.63 -5.32
CA MET A 1 -30.05 -3.76 -5.53
C MET A 1 -29.19 -4.08 -5.65
N SER A 2 -28.95 -4.24 -5.65
CA SER A 2 -28.41 -4.52 -5.84
C SER A 2 -27.37 -4.64 -6.05
N ALA A 3 -26.99 -4.70 -5.65
CA ALA A 3 -26.03 -4.62 -5.74
C ALA A 3 -25.33 -4.92 -6.49
N ASP A 4 -24.97 -4.82 -6.60
CA ASP A 4 -24.41 -5.04 -7.42
C ASP A 4 -23.60 -5.96 -7.50
N PRO A 5 -23.85 -6.60 -7.74
CA PRO A 5 -23.21 -7.73 -7.85
C PRO A 5 -22.14 -7.57 -8.71
N SER A 6 -22.37 -6.88 -9.59
CA SER A 6 -21.38 -6.71 -10.42
C SER A 6 -20.18 -6.47 -9.81
N PHE A 7 -20.24 -6.02 -8.72
CA PHE A 7 -19.15 -5.69 -8.21
C PHE A 7 -18.41 -6.70 -7.68
N SER A 8 -18.84 -7.77 -7.60
CA SER A 8 -18.14 -8.74 -7.05
C SER A 8 -17.00 -8.96 -7.81
N PRO A 9 -16.04 -8.50 -7.50
CA PRO A 9 -14.87 -8.56 -8.19
C PRO A 9 -14.36 -9.83 -8.15
N SER A 10 -14.63 -10.34 -7.20
CA SER A 10 -14.13 -11.54 -7.05
C SER A 10 -14.50 -12.30 -8.07
N SER A 11 -15.35 -11.84 -8.69
CA SER A 11 -15.75 -12.62 -9.66
C SER A 11 -14.73 -12.83 -10.66
N ASP A 12 -13.62 -12.37 -10.53
CA ASP A 12 -12.69 -12.62 -11.49
C ASP A 12 -12.03 -13.90 -11.22
N PRO A 13 -12.54 -14.95 -11.56
CA PRO A 13 -12.00 -16.23 -11.27
C PRO A 13 -10.71 -16.47 -11.97
N GLU A 14 -10.55 -15.90 -13.06
CA GLU A 14 -9.34 -16.16 -13.72
C GLU A 14 -8.24 -15.66 -12.93
N ARG A 15 -8.40 -14.58 -12.34
CA ARG A 15 -7.38 -14.06 -11.60
C ARG A 15 -7.14 -14.87 -10.44
N SER A 16 -8.15 -15.31 -9.81
CA SER A 16 -7.89 -16.09 -8.67
C SER A 16 -7.36 -17.38 -9.06
N GLY A 17 -7.72 -17.87 -10.14
CA GLY A 17 -7.25 -19.16 -10.52
C GLY A 17 -5.79 -19.23 -10.73
N PHE A 18 -5.18 -18.20 -11.08
CA PHE A 18 -3.83 -18.27 -11.27
C PHE A 18 -3.11 -17.92 -10.11
N ALA A 19 -3.69 -17.78 -9.05
CA ALA A 19 -3.03 -17.26 -7.99
C ALA A 19 -2.04 -18.10 -7.47
N GLY A 20 -0.96 -17.96 -7.57
CA GLY A 20 0.05 -18.44 -6.76
C GLY A 20 0.14 -17.44 -5.67
N PRO A 21 1.20 -17.34 -4.99
CA PRO A 21 1.38 -16.36 -3.97
C PRO A 21 1.44 -14.98 -4.58
N ASP A 22 0.71 -14.08 -4.03
CA ASP A 22 0.76 -12.72 -4.50
C ASP A 22 1.84 -11.98 -3.77
N PRO A 23 2.63 -11.22 -4.48
CA PRO A 23 3.62 -10.40 -3.78
C PRO A 23 2.93 -9.22 -3.10
N ILE A 24 3.27 -9.01 -1.87
CA ILE A 24 2.78 -7.89 -1.11
C ILE A 24 3.98 -7.05 -0.72
N LEU A 25 3.94 -5.80 -1.06
CA LEU A 25 4.97 -4.87 -0.63
C LEU A 25 4.50 -4.26 0.69
N CYS A 26 5.29 -4.44 1.72
CA CYS A 26 5.01 -3.86 3.02
C CYS A 26 5.91 -2.65 3.19
N LEU A 27 5.32 -1.52 3.46
CA LEU A 27 6.05 -0.29 3.67
C LEU A 27 5.79 0.21 5.07
N SER A 28 6.86 0.49 5.80
CA SER A 28 6.74 1.08 7.12
C SER A 28 7.38 2.43 7.05
N LEU A 29 6.61 3.47 7.32
CA LEU A 29 7.11 4.84 7.25
C LEU A 29 7.12 5.45 8.63
N ARG A 30 8.13 6.26 8.88
CA ARG A 30 8.13 7.12 10.06
C ARG A 30 8.09 8.54 9.53
N ALA A 31 7.19 9.33 10.05
CA ALA A 31 6.98 10.66 9.50
C ALA A 31 6.67 11.66 10.62
N ALA A 32 6.75 12.91 10.27
CA ALA A 32 6.34 13.97 11.21
C ALA A 32 4.86 13.82 11.47
N PRO A 33 4.44 14.04 12.71
CA PRO A 33 3.04 13.81 13.09
C PRO A 33 2.16 14.98 12.65
N GLU A 34 2.06 15.17 11.38
CA GLU A 34 1.28 16.26 10.79
C GLU A 34 0.36 15.70 9.74
N ILE A 35 -0.86 16.16 9.76
CA ILE A 35 -1.85 15.64 8.83
C ILE A 35 -1.46 15.94 7.38
N GLY A 36 -0.73 17.00 7.16
CA GLY A 36 -0.30 17.32 5.80
C GLY A 36 0.63 16.26 5.21
N VAL A 37 1.42 15.61 6.05
CA VAL A 37 2.30 14.56 5.57
C VAL A 37 1.48 13.35 5.15
N VAL A 38 0.45 13.01 5.93
CA VAL A 38 -0.43 11.92 5.59
C VAL A 38 -1.10 12.20 4.25
N ALA A 39 -1.55 13.44 4.06
CA ALA A 39 -2.19 13.81 2.81
C ALA A 39 -1.25 13.65 1.63
N ARG A 40 0.01 14.00 1.80
CA ARG A 40 0.98 13.87 0.71
C ARG A 40 1.23 12.42 0.36
N ILE A 41 1.27 11.56 1.35
CA ILE A 41 1.45 10.13 1.11
C ILE A 41 0.26 9.60 0.31
N VAL A 42 -0.95 9.94 0.73
CA VAL A 42 -2.14 9.48 0.05
C VAL A 42 -2.19 10.04 -1.37
N GLN A 43 -1.80 11.29 -1.56
CA GLN A 43 -1.78 11.86 -2.88
C GLN A 43 -0.82 11.15 -3.81
N HIS A 44 0.29 10.71 -3.28
CA HIS A 44 1.25 9.97 -4.07
C HIS A 44 0.66 8.65 -4.54
N LEU A 45 -0.01 7.95 -3.64
CA LEU A 45 -0.65 6.70 -4.01
C LEU A 45 -1.76 6.95 -5.03
N ALA A 46 -2.50 8.03 -4.86
CA ALA A 46 -3.58 8.35 -5.76
C ALA A 46 -3.06 8.66 -7.15
N ARG A 47 -1.96 9.36 -7.23
CA ARG A 47 -1.39 9.67 -8.51
C ARG A 47 -0.97 8.44 -9.26
N LEU A 48 -0.49 7.46 -8.55
CA LEU A 48 -0.07 6.21 -9.15
C LEU A 48 -1.23 5.23 -9.26
N GLN A 49 -2.40 5.63 -8.83
CA GLN A 49 -3.60 4.81 -8.85
C GLN A 49 -3.40 3.51 -8.07
N LEU A 50 -2.73 3.61 -6.96
CA LEU A 50 -2.48 2.46 -6.12
C LEU A 50 -3.42 2.47 -4.95
N MET A 51 -4.11 1.38 -4.75
CA MET A 51 -4.98 1.23 -3.59
C MET A 51 -4.32 0.25 -2.64
N PRO A 52 -3.95 0.69 -1.46
CA PRO A 52 -3.34 -0.25 -0.52
C PRO A 52 -4.35 -1.30 -0.10
N VAL A 53 -3.89 -2.52 0.06
CA VAL A 53 -4.75 -3.57 0.59
C VAL A 53 -4.90 -3.41 2.08
N SER A 54 -4.01 -2.68 2.69
CA SER A 54 -4.08 -2.44 4.12
C SER A 54 -3.28 -1.20 4.43
N TRP A 55 -3.75 -0.37 5.33
CA TRP A 55 -2.95 0.74 5.79
C TRP A 55 -3.34 1.03 7.23
N HIS A 56 -2.40 1.46 7.99
CA HIS A 56 -2.59 1.64 9.41
C HIS A 56 -1.67 2.74 9.90
N GLY A 57 -2.22 3.74 10.52
CA GLY A 57 -1.43 4.83 11.05
C GLY A 57 -1.52 4.85 12.55
N THR A 58 -0.41 5.15 13.19
CA THR A 58 -0.35 5.21 14.64
C THR A 58 0.36 6.48 15.03
N ASP A 59 -0.27 7.24 15.92
CA ASP A 59 0.35 8.43 16.46
C ASP A 59 1.22 8.01 17.63
N ALA A 60 2.51 8.05 17.41
CA ALA A 60 3.46 7.65 18.44
C ALA A 60 4.05 8.87 19.16
N GLY A 61 3.37 10.00 19.16
CA GLY A 61 3.80 11.18 19.88
C GLY A 61 4.74 12.03 19.04
N ALA A 62 6.00 11.71 19.09
CA ALA A 62 6.98 12.48 18.33
C ALA A 62 7.00 12.12 16.87
N HIS A 63 6.41 10.99 16.50
CA HIS A 63 6.40 10.52 15.13
C HIS A 63 5.06 9.91 14.80
N LEU A 64 4.75 9.89 13.52
CA LEU A 64 3.64 9.12 13.02
C LEU A 64 4.22 7.86 12.39
N LEU A 65 3.71 6.73 12.75
CA LEU A 65 4.12 5.46 12.16
C LEU A 65 3.01 5.00 11.23
N PHE A 66 3.38 4.66 10.01
CA PHE A 66 2.38 4.38 9.01
C PHE A 66 2.76 3.11 8.27
N ASP A 67 1.92 2.12 8.32
CA ASP A 67 2.17 0.86 7.64
C ASP A 67 1.23 0.70 6.48
N LEU A 68 1.80 0.39 5.33
CA LEU A 68 1.04 0.19 4.12
C LEU A 68 1.36 -1.16 3.53
N GLN A 69 0.36 -1.79 2.95
CA GLN A 69 0.60 -2.99 2.18
C GLN A 69 -0.01 -2.80 0.80
N VAL A 70 0.79 -3.01 -0.22
CA VAL A 70 0.36 -2.81 -1.59
C VAL A 70 0.65 -4.08 -2.37
N ALA A 71 -0.36 -4.59 -3.05
CA ALA A 71 -0.22 -5.85 -3.78
C ALA A 71 0.04 -5.60 -5.25
N GLY A 72 0.69 -6.52 -5.85
CA GLY A 72 0.76 -6.53 -7.30
C GLY A 72 1.80 -5.65 -7.96
N LEU A 73 2.71 -5.06 -7.21
CA LEU A 73 3.72 -4.24 -7.81
C LEU A 73 4.92 -5.07 -8.24
N ALA A 74 5.40 -4.80 -9.42
CA ALA A 74 6.66 -5.39 -9.84
C ALA A 74 7.78 -4.79 -9.00
N GLU A 75 8.90 -5.47 -8.99
CA GLU A 75 10.00 -5.04 -8.14
C GLU A 75 10.44 -3.63 -8.46
N ARG A 76 10.52 -3.29 -9.74
CA ARG A 76 10.94 -1.95 -10.11
C ARG A 76 9.93 -0.92 -9.67
N GLU A 77 8.65 -1.23 -9.79
CA GLU A 77 7.62 -0.31 -9.37
C GLU A 77 7.67 -0.10 -7.86
N ALA A 78 7.98 -1.16 -7.14
CA ALA A 78 8.10 -1.06 -5.69
C ALA A 78 9.26 -0.15 -5.32
N GLU A 79 10.38 -0.27 -6.00
CA GLU A 79 11.52 0.58 -5.73
C GLU A 79 11.20 2.04 -6.00
N LEU A 80 10.51 2.29 -7.11
CA LEU A 80 10.17 3.67 -7.45
C LEU A 80 9.21 4.26 -6.43
N LEU A 81 8.27 3.45 -5.97
CA LEU A 81 7.35 3.92 -4.95
C LEU A 81 8.11 4.27 -3.66
N GLY A 82 9.00 3.42 -3.25
CA GLY A 82 9.78 3.68 -2.04
C GLY A 82 10.59 4.96 -2.16
N GLU A 83 11.20 5.17 -3.30
CA GLU A 83 11.97 6.38 -3.51
C GLU A 83 11.09 7.62 -3.50
N ALA A 84 9.93 7.51 -4.11
CA ALA A 84 9.02 8.65 -4.16
C ALA A 84 8.55 9.01 -2.76
N LEU A 85 8.25 8.01 -1.96
CA LEU A 85 7.79 8.27 -0.60
C LEU A 85 8.90 8.90 0.25
N ARG A 86 10.14 8.48 0.02
CA ARG A 86 11.25 9.05 0.79
C ARG A 86 11.47 10.52 0.48
N ARG A 87 10.99 10.98 -0.65
CA ARG A 87 11.17 12.38 -1.02
C ARG A 87 10.08 13.28 -0.50
N ILE A 88 9.06 12.73 0.12
CA ILE A 88 7.98 13.56 0.64
C ILE A 88 8.49 14.31 1.86
N VAL A 89 8.28 15.60 1.87
CA VAL A 89 8.69 16.41 3.01
C VAL A 89 7.91 15.96 4.23
N GLY A 90 8.60 15.65 5.28
CA GLY A 90 7.98 15.15 6.51
C GLY A 90 8.13 13.66 6.68
N VAL A 91 8.44 12.93 5.63
CA VAL A 91 8.70 11.50 5.75
C VAL A 91 10.16 11.35 6.13
N GLU A 92 10.41 10.67 7.24
CA GLU A 92 11.73 10.55 7.79
C GLU A 92 12.41 9.25 7.43
N GLU A 93 11.64 8.21 7.31
CA GLU A 93 12.21 6.90 7.01
C GLU A 93 11.18 6.04 6.31
N VAL A 94 11.63 5.25 5.35
CA VAL A 94 10.77 4.30 4.66
C VAL A 94 11.51 2.97 4.63
N LEU A 95 10.90 1.97 5.22
CA LEU A 95 11.43 0.61 5.19
C LEU A 95 10.51 -0.22 4.33
N MET A 96 11.09 -1.07 3.51
CA MET A 96 10.29 -1.88 2.60
C MET A 96 10.66 -3.34 2.75
N ALA A 97 9.67 -4.19 2.64
CA ALA A 97 9.87 -5.62 2.61
C ALA A 97 8.84 -6.23 1.67
N ARG A 98 9.24 -7.23 0.94
CA ARG A 98 8.30 -7.94 0.07
C ARG A 98 8.02 -9.29 0.66
N VAL A 99 6.76 -9.62 0.72
CA VAL A 99 6.36 -10.92 1.22
C VAL A 99 5.43 -11.54 0.24
N LEU A 100 5.41 -12.82 0.18
CA LEU A 100 4.48 -13.53 -0.66
C LEU A 100 3.32 -13.93 0.20
N ARG A 101 2.12 -13.54 -0.22
CA ARG A 101 0.95 -13.89 0.53
C ARG A 101 0.26 -15.04 -0.17
N ARG A 102 -0.02 -16.13 0.56
CA ARG A 102 -0.73 -17.18 0.00
C ARG A 102 -2.14 -16.85 0.06
N THR A 103 -2.83 -17.12 -1.00
CA THR A 103 -4.21 -16.90 -1.03
C THR A 103 -4.83 -17.89 -0.16
N ALA A 104 -5.58 -17.50 0.72
CA ALA A 104 -6.11 -18.41 1.62
C ALA A 104 -7.06 -19.22 0.93
N ALA A 105 -7.06 -20.31 1.05
CA ALA A 105 -7.95 -21.13 0.35
C ALA A 105 -9.18 -21.24 1.04
#